data_b1fc0aa90370260f899fff4806f9ee64
#
_entry.id   b1fc0aa90370260f899fff4806f9ee64
#
_cell.length_a   1.000
_cell.length_b   1.000
_cell.length_c   1.000
_cell.angle_alpha   90.00
_cell.angle_beta   90.00
_cell.angle_gamma   90.00
#
_symmetry.space_group_name_H-M   'P 1'
#
loop_
_entity.id
_entity.type
_entity.pdbx_description
1 polymer ?
#
loop_
_entity_poly.entity_id
_entity_poly.type
_entity_poly.pdbx_seq_one_letter_code
_entity_poly.pdbx_strand_id
1 'polypeptide(L)'
;MTLKERSPRSSTGAPGLPLVGSLAVIGLLLLYQASFPGIGPLWVLPALLVFFVLGVVWFVRLAAALFNPASRPGVGRNLLRWAAPPLIGILVLTLPAVGELKKSRFALSAESFETVARSAVAGSADWKMGTGTLGLFDVSWAARHGNTVRFALAGGGDDIHQQGVIWSPHGEPPLPEEGGYEPDVEHYYGPWYLWRENF
;
A
#
# COMPACT_ATOMS: atom_id res chain seq x y z
N MET A 1 37.87 -21.20 46.74
CA MET A 1 36.63 -21.40 45.92
C MET A 1 36.16 -20.02 45.48
N THR A 2 36.63 -19.55 44.32
CA THR A 2 36.40 -18.20 43.82
C THR A 2 35.09 -18.18 43.05
N LEU A 3 34.09 -17.53 43.59
CA LEU A 3 32.81 -17.26 42.92
C LEU A 3 33.09 -16.31 41.76
N LYS A 4 33.02 -16.84 40.53
CA LYS A 4 33.09 -16.10 39.30
C LYS A 4 31.85 -15.24 39.18
N GLU A 5 31.96 -13.97 39.56
CA GLU A 5 30.92 -12.97 39.43
C GLU A 5 30.47 -12.92 37.95
N ARG A 6 29.23 -13.40 37.68
CA ARG A 6 28.61 -13.25 36.36
C ARG A 6 28.30 -11.77 36.18
N SER A 7 29.16 -11.06 35.48
CA SER A 7 28.86 -9.72 34.99
C SER A 7 27.50 -9.72 34.29
N PRO A 8 26.57 -8.88 34.69
CA PRO A 8 25.26 -8.79 34.02
C PRO A 8 25.53 -8.38 32.56
N ARG A 9 25.18 -9.28 31.63
CA ARG A 9 25.22 -8.96 30.19
C ARG A 9 24.32 -7.75 29.98
N SER A 10 24.92 -6.58 29.73
CA SER A 10 24.20 -5.37 29.39
C SER A 10 23.35 -5.64 28.16
N SER A 11 22.03 -5.65 28.32
CA SER A 11 21.03 -5.95 27.28
C SER A 11 20.87 -4.83 26.24
N THR A 12 21.72 -3.81 26.26
CA THR A 12 21.69 -2.63 25.39
C THR A 12 22.58 -2.79 24.13
N GLY A 13 22.67 -4.01 23.60
CA GLY A 13 23.26 -4.26 22.28
C GLY A 13 22.42 -3.66 21.14
N ALA A 14 23.05 -3.45 19.96
CA ALA A 14 22.36 -3.00 18.75
C ALA A 14 21.07 -3.80 18.49
N PRO A 15 20.06 -3.20 17.81
CA PRO A 15 18.83 -3.90 17.46
C PRO A 15 19.14 -5.23 16.80
N GLY A 16 18.56 -6.31 17.34
CA GLY A 16 18.76 -7.64 16.79
C GLY A 16 18.10 -7.78 15.40
N LEU A 17 18.61 -8.70 14.59
CA LEU A 17 18.01 -9.06 13.31
C LEU A 17 16.49 -9.33 13.39
N PRO A 18 15.94 -9.98 14.45
CA PRO A 18 14.50 -10.18 14.56
C PRO A 18 13.69 -8.87 14.56
N LEU A 19 14.13 -7.85 15.30
CA LEU A 19 13.40 -6.58 15.37
C LEU A 19 13.40 -5.87 14.01
N VAL A 20 14.58 -5.74 13.39
CA VAL A 20 14.71 -5.08 12.07
C VAL A 20 13.98 -5.88 11.00
N GLY A 21 14.10 -7.22 11.02
CA GLY A 21 13.42 -8.11 10.09
C GLY A 21 11.90 -8.04 10.22
N SER A 22 11.36 -8.04 11.44
CA SER A 22 9.92 -7.89 11.66
C SER A 22 9.40 -6.53 11.16
N LEU A 23 10.10 -5.43 11.45
CA LEU A 23 9.74 -4.11 10.93
C LEU A 23 9.78 -4.09 9.40
N ALA A 24 10.80 -4.68 8.78
CA ALA A 24 10.91 -4.74 7.32
C ALA A 24 9.77 -5.54 6.70
N VAL A 25 9.45 -6.72 7.24
CA VAL A 25 8.35 -7.58 6.72
C VAL A 25 7.01 -6.88 6.85
N ILE A 26 6.69 -6.34 8.04
CA ILE A 26 5.43 -5.63 8.26
C ILE A 26 5.38 -4.37 7.40
N GLY A 27 6.48 -3.62 7.31
CA GLY A 27 6.58 -2.45 6.45
C GLY A 27 6.33 -2.78 4.97
N LEU A 28 6.90 -3.86 4.44
CA LEU A 28 6.65 -4.32 3.08
C LEU A 28 5.18 -4.73 2.86
N LEU A 29 4.56 -5.41 3.83
CA LEU A 29 3.14 -5.74 3.75
C LEU A 29 2.25 -4.49 3.73
N LEU A 30 2.58 -3.49 4.54
CA LEU A 30 1.87 -2.20 4.55
C LEU A 30 2.05 -1.44 3.23
N LEU A 31 3.26 -1.41 2.67
CA LEU A 31 3.54 -0.80 1.36
C LEU A 31 2.84 -1.55 0.23
N TYR A 32 2.86 -2.88 0.27
CA TYR A 32 2.13 -3.69 -0.69
C TYR A 32 0.63 -3.37 -0.67
N GLN A 33 0.03 -3.32 0.52
CA GLN A 33 -1.38 -2.95 0.67
C GLN A 33 -1.65 -1.51 0.19
N ALA A 34 -0.77 -0.56 0.52
CA ALA A 34 -0.90 0.83 0.10
C ALA A 34 -0.78 1.02 -1.43
N SER A 35 -0.28 0.03 -2.16
CA SER A 35 -0.22 0.05 -3.63
C SER A 35 -1.57 -0.24 -4.29
N PHE A 36 -2.56 -0.76 -3.56
CA PHE A 36 -3.92 -0.94 -4.08
C PHE A 36 -4.72 0.36 -3.95
N PRO A 37 -5.54 0.72 -4.92
CA PRO A 37 -6.54 1.74 -4.74
C PRO A 37 -7.58 1.21 -3.75
N GLY A 38 -7.98 2.02 -2.76
CA GLY A 38 -9.06 1.68 -1.88
C GLY A 38 -8.79 1.72 -0.38
N ILE A 39 -9.84 1.45 0.37
CA ILE A 39 -9.76 1.28 1.83
C ILE A 39 -9.10 -0.06 2.10
N GLY A 40 -8.03 -0.04 2.87
CA GLY A 40 -7.30 -1.25 3.21
C GLY A 40 -8.15 -2.23 4.01
N PRO A 41 -7.92 -3.54 3.88
CA PRO A 41 -8.63 -4.56 4.64
C PRO A 41 -8.40 -4.39 6.15
N LEU A 42 -9.30 -4.95 6.94
CA LEU A 42 -9.33 -4.79 8.40
C LEU A 42 -8.00 -5.15 9.11
N TRP A 43 -7.20 -6.05 8.50
CA TRP A 43 -5.90 -6.45 9.05
C TRP A 43 -4.82 -5.35 9.00
N VAL A 44 -5.02 -4.28 8.22
CA VAL A 44 -4.08 -3.15 8.15
C VAL A 44 -3.95 -2.45 9.49
N LEU A 45 -5.06 -2.28 10.22
CA LEU A 45 -5.06 -1.65 11.55
C LEU A 45 -4.19 -2.40 12.57
N PRO A 46 -4.36 -3.72 12.78
CA PRO A 46 -3.46 -4.46 13.67
C PRO A 46 -2.01 -4.47 13.16
N ALA A 47 -1.77 -4.51 11.84
CA ALA A 47 -0.41 -4.42 11.31
C ALA A 47 0.26 -3.07 11.62
N LEU A 48 -0.47 -1.96 11.47
CA LEU A 48 -0.01 -0.63 11.88
C LEU A 48 0.27 -0.55 13.38
N LEU A 49 -0.60 -1.14 14.21
CA LEU A 49 -0.39 -1.19 15.65
C LEU A 49 0.90 -1.95 16.00
N VAL A 50 1.11 -3.13 15.41
CA VAL A 50 2.35 -3.91 15.64
C VAL A 50 3.57 -3.13 15.15
N PHE A 51 3.49 -2.51 13.97
CA PHE A 51 4.56 -1.67 13.44
C PHE A 51 4.91 -0.53 14.39
N PHE A 52 3.90 0.16 14.93
CA PHE A 52 4.07 1.22 15.91
C PHE A 52 4.71 0.72 17.21
N VAL A 53 4.23 -0.39 17.77
CA VAL A 53 4.79 -1.00 18.99
C VAL A 53 6.25 -1.36 18.81
N LEU A 54 6.62 -1.96 17.67
CA LEU A 54 8.02 -2.26 17.36
C LEU A 54 8.89 -0.99 17.25
N GLY A 55 8.33 0.09 16.70
CA GLY A 55 8.96 1.40 16.65
C GLY A 55 9.21 1.97 18.05
N VAL A 56 8.22 1.87 18.95
CA VAL A 56 8.37 2.28 20.36
C VAL A 56 9.43 1.45 21.07
N VAL A 57 9.41 0.13 20.92
CA VAL A 57 10.42 -0.77 21.49
C VAL A 57 11.84 -0.38 21.02
N TRP A 58 11.99 -0.09 19.71
CA TRP A 58 13.26 0.39 19.18
C TRP A 58 13.67 1.72 19.82
N PHE A 59 12.75 2.68 19.91
CA PHE A 59 13.01 4.01 20.48
C PHE A 59 13.44 3.93 21.93
N VAL A 60 12.74 3.15 22.76
CA VAL A 60 13.10 2.92 24.17
C VAL A 60 14.50 2.29 24.30
N ARG A 61 14.83 1.31 23.44
CA ARG A 61 16.17 0.70 23.42
C ARG A 61 17.24 1.69 23.01
N LEU A 62 16.97 2.55 22.02
CA LEU A 62 17.91 3.59 21.60
C LEU A 62 18.14 4.60 22.73
N ALA A 63 17.07 5.08 23.35
CA ALA A 63 17.15 5.98 24.49
C ALA A 63 17.99 5.35 25.64
N ALA A 64 17.68 4.12 26.02
CA ALA A 64 18.46 3.40 27.04
C ALA A 64 19.94 3.26 26.68
N ALA A 65 20.25 3.00 25.39
CA ALA A 65 21.63 2.89 24.91
C ALA A 65 22.37 4.24 24.95
N LEU A 66 21.68 5.35 24.64
CA LEU A 66 22.25 6.70 24.66
C LEU A 66 22.43 7.25 26.08
N PHE A 67 21.52 6.94 26.99
CA PHE A 67 21.63 7.38 28.39
C PHE A 67 22.67 6.57 29.20
N ASN A 68 23.04 5.37 28.77
CA ASN A 68 24.05 4.56 29.41
C ASN A 68 25.45 4.82 28.81
N PRO A 69 26.37 5.47 29.54
CA PRO A 69 27.71 5.79 29.03
C PRO A 69 28.51 4.56 28.51
N ALA A 70 28.30 3.40 29.11
CA ALA A 70 28.97 2.16 28.70
C ALA A 70 28.48 1.63 27.34
N SER A 71 27.27 1.98 26.92
CA SER A 71 26.64 1.51 25.67
C SER A 71 26.79 2.48 24.51
N ARG A 72 27.03 3.78 24.76
CA ARG A 72 27.17 4.84 23.75
C ARG A 72 28.14 4.50 22.61
N PRO A 73 29.33 3.99 22.86
CA PRO A 73 30.28 3.65 21.79
C PRO A 73 29.74 2.55 20.85
N GLY A 74 28.89 1.67 21.39
CA GLY A 74 28.21 0.61 20.62
C GLY A 74 27.19 1.13 19.62
N VAL A 75 26.56 2.27 19.90
CA VAL A 75 25.60 2.91 18.98
C VAL A 75 26.33 3.41 17.73
N GLY A 76 27.44 4.14 17.91
CA GLY A 76 28.23 4.64 16.78
C GLY A 76 28.83 3.51 15.91
N ARG A 77 29.32 2.43 16.55
CA ARG A 77 29.88 1.27 15.83
C ARG A 77 28.87 0.48 15.02
N ASN A 78 27.57 0.57 15.37
CA ASN A 78 26.48 -0.14 14.73
C ASN A 78 25.42 0.82 14.16
N LEU A 79 25.85 1.99 13.68
CA LEU A 79 24.95 3.06 13.24
C LEU A 79 23.91 2.58 12.23
N LEU A 80 24.29 1.76 11.23
CA LEU A 80 23.36 1.20 10.24
C LEU A 80 22.23 0.38 10.86
N ARG A 81 22.52 -0.42 11.90
CA ARG A 81 21.49 -1.21 12.60
C ARG A 81 20.56 -0.34 13.43
N TRP A 82 21.05 0.79 13.95
CA TRP A 82 20.24 1.75 14.68
C TRP A 82 19.43 2.67 13.76
N ALA A 83 19.95 2.97 12.57
CA ALA A 83 19.27 3.80 11.58
C ALA A 83 18.21 3.03 10.76
N ALA A 84 18.35 1.70 10.61
CA ALA A 84 17.43 0.91 9.79
C ALA A 84 15.96 1.05 10.19
N PRO A 85 15.54 0.93 11.48
CA PRO A 85 14.15 1.10 11.87
C PRO A 85 13.54 2.46 11.51
N PRO A 86 14.16 3.62 11.82
CA PRO A 86 13.58 4.91 11.41
C PRO A 86 13.56 5.10 9.89
N LEU A 87 14.54 4.57 9.15
CA LEU A 87 14.51 4.62 7.68
C LEU A 87 13.35 3.80 7.11
N ILE A 88 13.10 2.60 7.65
CA ILE A 88 11.92 1.80 7.29
C ILE A 88 10.64 2.57 7.62
N GLY A 89 10.57 3.21 8.80
CA GLY A 89 9.42 4.02 9.22
C GLY A 89 9.15 5.19 8.26
N ILE A 90 10.18 5.95 7.91
CA ILE A 90 10.08 7.05 6.94
C ILE A 90 9.57 6.52 5.60
N LEU A 91 10.14 5.44 5.08
CA LEU A 91 9.76 4.84 3.80
C LEU A 91 8.28 4.41 3.80
N VAL A 92 7.84 3.72 4.87
CA VAL A 92 6.45 3.24 5.01
C VAL A 92 5.46 4.38 5.12
N LEU A 93 5.84 5.53 5.69
CA LEU A 93 4.96 6.68 5.84
C LEU A 93 4.94 7.58 4.60
N THR A 94 6.08 7.75 3.92
CA THR A 94 6.19 8.71 2.82
C THR A 94 5.75 8.15 1.47
N LEU A 95 6.09 6.90 1.13
CA LEU A 95 5.75 6.33 -0.17
C LEU A 95 4.23 6.28 -0.45
N PRO A 96 3.36 5.87 0.50
CA PRO A 96 1.93 5.93 0.29
C PRO A 96 1.40 7.37 0.15
N ALA A 97 1.98 8.32 0.91
CA ALA A 97 1.52 9.70 0.94
C ALA A 97 1.70 10.42 -0.42
N VAL A 98 2.74 10.08 -1.19
CA VAL A 98 2.96 10.65 -2.52
C VAL A 98 2.19 9.94 -3.64
N GLY A 99 1.45 8.86 -3.34
CA GLY A 99 0.61 8.13 -4.31
C GLY A 99 1.37 7.36 -5.40
N GLU A 100 2.69 7.45 -5.42
CA GLU A 100 3.54 6.87 -6.48
C GLU A 100 3.43 5.33 -6.56
N LEU A 101 3.18 4.65 -5.43
CA LEU A 101 3.00 3.19 -5.42
C LEU A 101 1.78 2.75 -6.23
N LYS A 102 0.66 3.46 -6.09
CA LYS A 102 -0.58 3.19 -6.84
C LYS A 102 -0.37 3.44 -8.33
N LYS A 103 0.24 4.58 -8.68
CA LYS A 103 0.53 4.94 -10.07
C LYS A 103 1.48 3.94 -10.73
N SER A 104 2.57 3.57 -10.05
CA SER A 104 3.54 2.62 -10.58
C SER A 104 2.93 1.24 -10.82
N ARG A 105 2.12 0.74 -9.86
CA ARG A 105 1.42 -0.53 -10.02
C ARG A 105 0.43 -0.49 -11.18
N PHE A 106 -0.32 0.60 -11.31
CA PHE A 106 -1.25 0.77 -12.42
C PHE A 106 -0.51 0.88 -13.76
N ALA A 107 0.57 1.65 -13.84
CA ALA A 107 1.38 1.79 -15.06
C ALA A 107 1.88 0.43 -15.57
N LEU A 108 2.30 -0.48 -14.68
CA LEU A 108 2.70 -1.85 -15.02
C LEU A 108 1.54 -2.71 -15.56
N SER A 109 0.31 -2.33 -15.29
CA SER A 109 -0.90 -3.07 -15.68
C SER A 109 -1.68 -2.39 -16.81
N ALA A 110 -1.38 -1.15 -17.11
CA ALA A 110 -2.16 -0.28 -18.01
C ALA A 110 -2.36 -0.89 -19.42
N GLU A 111 -1.36 -1.55 -19.97
CA GLU A 111 -1.45 -2.21 -21.26
C GLU A 111 -2.49 -3.34 -21.28
N SER A 112 -2.56 -4.13 -20.20
CA SER A 112 -3.55 -5.20 -20.06
C SER A 112 -4.98 -4.64 -20.02
N PHE A 113 -5.19 -3.57 -19.25
CA PHE A 113 -6.48 -2.88 -19.20
C PHE A 113 -6.83 -2.23 -20.53
N GLU A 114 -5.88 -1.58 -21.18
CA GLU A 114 -6.11 -0.88 -22.45
C GLU A 114 -6.46 -1.85 -23.58
N THR A 115 -5.82 -3.01 -23.63
CA THR A 115 -6.14 -4.05 -24.61
C THR A 115 -7.60 -4.51 -24.48
N VAL A 116 -8.05 -4.76 -23.24
CA VAL A 116 -9.44 -5.13 -22.96
C VAL A 116 -10.39 -3.98 -23.29
N ALA A 117 -10.05 -2.75 -22.91
CA ALA A 117 -10.89 -1.58 -23.16
C ALA A 117 -11.07 -1.33 -24.67
N ARG A 118 -10.02 -1.41 -25.45
CA ARG A 118 -10.07 -1.28 -26.92
C ARG A 118 -10.89 -2.38 -27.58
N SER A 119 -10.74 -3.63 -27.12
CA SER A 119 -11.55 -4.74 -27.61
C SER A 119 -13.03 -4.60 -27.27
N ALA A 120 -13.34 -4.10 -26.06
CA ALA A 120 -14.70 -3.82 -25.61
C ALA A 120 -15.38 -2.75 -26.47
N VAL A 121 -14.67 -1.67 -26.79
CA VAL A 121 -15.22 -0.58 -27.61
C VAL A 121 -15.37 -1.02 -29.08
N ALA A 122 -14.53 -1.89 -29.57
CA ALA A 122 -14.67 -2.47 -30.91
C ALA A 122 -15.78 -3.53 -31.01
N GLY A 123 -16.21 -4.08 -29.85
CA GLY A 123 -17.26 -5.11 -29.74
C GLY A 123 -18.68 -4.56 -29.67
N SER A 124 -19.58 -5.37 -29.07
CA SER A 124 -20.99 -4.99 -28.89
C SER A 124 -21.18 -3.84 -27.92
N ALA A 125 -22.27 -3.06 -28.09
CA ALA A 125 -22.62 -1.96 -27.17
C ALA A 125 -22.84 -2.44 -25.71
N ASP A 126 -23.35 -3.66 -25.54
CA ASP A 126 -23.64 -4.28 -24.25
C ASP A 126 -22.49 -5.14 -23.74
N TRP A 127 -21.24 -4.85 -24.14
CA TRP A 127 -20.10 -5.63 -23.72
C TRP A 127 -19.92 -5.56 -22.20
N LYS A 128 -19.79 -6.73 -21.58
CA LYS A 128 -19.54 -6.92 -20.16
C LYS A 128 -18.52 -8.02 -19.95
N MET A 129 -17.70 -7.87 -18.91
CA MET A 129 -16.77 -8.88 -18.44
C MET A 129 -17.06 -9.14 -16.96
N GLY A 130 -17.10 -10.39 -16.54
CA GLY A 130 -17.15 -10.77 -15.14
C GLY A 130 -15.80 -10.68 -14.46
N THR A 131 -15.62 -11.48 -13.40
CA THR A 131 -14.37 -11.53 -12.64
C THR A 131 -13.20 -11.99 -13.50
N GLY A 132 -12.05 -11.35 -13.31
CA GLY A 132 -10.81 -11.70 -14.03
C GLY A 132 -9.61 -10.95 -13.47
N THR A 133 -8.42 -11.28 -13.96
CA THR A 133 -7.17 -10.61 -13.58
C THR A 133 -6.63 -9.83 -14.77
N LEU A 134 -6.34 -8.55 -14.58
CA LEU A 134 -5.73 -7.68 -15.57
C LEU A 134 -4.41 -7.11 -15.01
N GLY A 135 -3.29 -7.59 -15.53
CA GLY A 135 -1.98 -7.25 -15.00
C GLY A 135 -1.84 -7.64 -13.52
N LEU A 136 -1.65 -6.66 -12.65
CA LEU A 136 -1.47 -6.85 -11.21
C LEU A 136 -2.77 -6.64 -10.41
N PHE A 137 -3.93 -6.53 -11.07
CA PHE A 137 -5.22 -6.26 -10.43
C PHE A 137 -6.24 -7.36 -10.73
N ASP A 138 -6.97 -7.73 -9.71
CA ASP A 138 -8.18 -8.52 -9.87
C ASP A 138 -9.36 -7.57 -10.13
N VAL A 139 -10.14 -7.88 -11.15
CA VAL A 139 -11.31 -7.12 -11.59
C VAL A 139 -12.55 -7.91 -11.21
N SER A 140 -13.49 -7.28 -10.54
CA SER A 140 -14.77 -7.88 -10.19
C SER A 140 -15.73 -7.92 -11.38
N TRP A 141 -15.77 -6.84 -12.12
CA TRP A 141 -16.50 -6.71 -13.36
C TRP A 141 -15.96 -5.57 -14.22
N ALA A 142 -16.26 -5.62 -15.51
CA ALA A 142 -16.09 -4.46 -16.39
C ALA A 142 -17.30 -4.34 -17.33
N ALA A 143 -17.64 -3.10 -17.70
CA ALA A 143 -18.73 -2.80 -18.60
C ALA A 143 -18.38 -1.63 -19.52
N ARG A 144 -18.88 -1.70 -20.76
CA ARG A 144 -18.78 -0.62 -21.73
C ARG A 144 -19.96 0.34 -21.56
N HIS A 145 -19.67 1.64 -21.60
CA HIS A 145 -20.64 2.72 -21.66
C HIS A 145 -20.26 3.67 -22.81
N GLY A 146 -20.91 3.52 -23.95
CA GLY A 146 -20.54 4.28 -25.13
C GLY A 146 -19.09 4.01 -25.58
N ASN A 147 -18.25 5.04 -25.55
CA ASN A 147 -16.82 4.96 -25.90
C ASN A 147 -15.91 4.84 -24.66
N THR A 148 -16.48 4.60 -23.49
CA THR A 148 -15.73 4.40 -22.25
C THR A 148 -15.88 2.98 -21.75
N VAL A 149 -14.91 2.51 -20.96
CA VAL A 149 -15.00 1.20 -20.29
C VAL A 149 -14.68 1.38 -18.82
N ARG A 150 -15.60 0.93 -17.99
CA ARG A 150 -15.50 0.99 -16.54
C ARG A 150 -15.09 -0.37 -15.99
N PHE A 151 -14.08 -0.39 -15.14
CA PHE A 151 -13.54 -1.59 -14.47
C PHE A 151 -13.72 -1.42 -12.97
N ALA A 152 -14.38 -2.35 -12.30
CA ALA A 152 -14.44 -2.43 -10.85
C ALA A 152 -13.31 -3.33 -10.34
N LEU A 153 -12.47 -2.81 -9.44
CA LEU A 153 -11.34 -3.55 -8.90
C LEU A 153 -11.78 -4.38 -7.69
N ALA A 154 -11.42 -5.65 -7.67
CA ALA A 154 -11.66 -6.52 -6.52
C ALA A 154 -10.80 -6.09 -5.32
N GLY A 155 -11.39 -6.12 -4.12
CA GLY A 155 -10.71 -5.70 -2.89
C GLY A 155 -10.49 -4.18 -2.78
N GLY A 156 -11.02 -3.42 -3.73
CA GLY A 156 -10.99 -1.96 -3.74
C GLY A 156 -12.12 -1.30 -2.95
N GLY A 157 -12.95 -2.06 -2.25
CA GLY A 157 -14.06 -1.58 -1.43
C GLY A 157 -14.59 -2.68 -0.53
N ASP A 158 -15.55 -2.33 0.29
CA ASP A 158 -16.44 -3.25 1.00
C ASP A 158 -17.76 -3.38 0.21
N ASP A 159 -18.75 -4.08 0.77
CA ASP A 159 -20.06 -4.27 0.14
C ASP A 159 -20.81 -2.93 -0.10
N ILE A 160 -20.34 -1.83 0.49
CA ILE A 160 -20.96 -0.50 0.46
C ILE A 160 -20.16 0.47 -0.46
N HIS A 161 -18.90 0.17 -0.77
CA HIS A 161 -18.03 1.04 -1.55
C HIS A 161 -17.47 0.28 -2.73
N GLN A 162 -17.75 0.74 -3.92
CA GLN A 162 -17.12 0.23 -5.13
C GLN A 162 -16.16 1.29 -5.70
N GLN A 163 -15.04 0.82 -6.22
CA GLN A 163 -14.08 1.70 -6.86
C GLN A 163 -13.33 0.96 -7.96
N GLY A 164 -12.75 1.73 -8.85
CA GLY A 164 -12.00 1.17 -9.95
C GLY A 164 -11.42 2.21 -10.88
N VAL A 165 -11.25 1.82 -12.13
CA VAL A 165 -10.71 2.69 -13.18
C VAL A 165 -11.66 2.76 -14.36
N ILE A 166 -11.71 3.92 -15.01
CA ILE A 166 -12.42 4.15 -16.26
C ILE A 166 -11.40 4.47 -17.34
N TRP A 167 -11.49 3.79 -18.47
CA TRP A 167 -10.80 4.16 -19.69
C TRP A 167 -11.68 5.10 -20.50
N SER A 168 -11.21 6.33 -20.73
CA SER A 168 -11.92 7.36 -21.50
C SER A 168 -10.93 8.09 -22.40
N PRO A 169 -10.77 7.66 -23.68
CA PRO A 169 -9.76 8.21 -24.58
C PRO A 169 -10.09 9.61 -25.10
N HIS A 170 -11.33 10.07 -24.93
CA HIS A 170 -11.80 11.35 -25.47
C HIS A 170 -12.00 12.44 -24.39
N GLY A 171 -11.45 12.24 -23.20
CA GLY A 171 -11.56 13.17 -22.08
C GLY A 171 -12.42 12.62 -20.94
N GLU A 172 -12.95 13.51 -20.12
CA GLU A 172 -13.71 13.15 -18.93
C GLU A 172 -14.88 12.21 -19.27
N PRO A 173 -15.00 11.07 -18.57
CA PRO A 173 -16.06 10.12 -18.85
C PRO A 173 -17.43 10.71 -18.48
N PRO A 174 -18.49 10.42 -19.26
CA PRO A 174 -19.83 10.82 -18.88
C PRO A 174 -20.21 10.12 -17.57
N LEU A 175 -20.77 10.88 -16.64
CA LEU A 175 -21.31 10.32 -15.40
C LEU A 175 -22.57 9.52 -15.74
N PRO A 176 -22.79 8.35 -15.08
CA PRO A 176 -24.02 7.59 -15.27
C PRO A 176 -25.22 8.41 -14.76
N GLU A 177 -26.21 8.60 -15.61
CA GLU A 177 -27.47 9.31 -15.26
C GLU A 177 -28.40 8.49 -14.37
N GLU A 178 -28.12 7.20 -14.18
CA GLU A 178 -28.98 6.26 -13.46
C GLU A 178 -28.47 6.00 -12.04
N GLY A 179 -29.29 6.34 -11.04
CA GLY A 179 -29.16 5.77 -9.71
C GLY A 179 -28.99 6.71 -8.52
N GLY A 180 -29.04 8.03 -8.70
CA GLY A 180 -29.09 8.98 -7.56
C GLY A 180 -27.80 9.12 -6.74
N TYR A 181 -26.75 8.39 -7.09
CA TYR A 181 -25.41 8.53 -6.51
C TYR A 181 -24.44 8.95 -7.61
N GLU A 182 -23.89 10.13 -7.47
CA GLU A 182 -22.85 10.62 -8.35
C GLU A 182 -21.52 9.99 -7.94
N PRO A 183 -20.89 9.14 -8.79
CA PRO A 183 -19.58 8.62 -8.47
C PRO A 183 -18.55 9.77 -8.47
N ASP A 184 -17.67 9.78 -7.50
CA ASP A 184 -16.50 10.64 -7.49
C ASP A 184 -15.53 10.15 -8.58
N VAL A 185 -15.25 11.00 -9.56
CA VAL A 185 -14.38 10.68 -10.71
C VAL A 185 -13.20 11.65 -10.71
N GLU A 186 -12.00 11.12 -10.62
CA GLU A 186 -10.76 11.88 -10.59
C GLU A 186 -9.84 11.45 -11.75
N HIS A 187 -9.29 12.42 -12.50
CA HIS A 187 -8.29 12.11 -13.52
C HIS A 187 -7.05 11.48 -12.90
N TYR A 188 -6.64 10.35 -13.45
CA TYR A 188 -5.57 9.56 -12.87
C TYR A 188 -4.27 9.60 -13.70
N TYR A 189 -4.33 9.17 -14.96
CA TYR A 189 -3.17 9.08 -15.84
C TYR A 189 -3.58 8.86 -17.29
N GLY A 190 -3.17 9.74 -18.23
CA GLY A 190 -3.50 9.61 -19.64
C GLY A 190 -5.01 9.50 -19.88
N PRO A 191 -5.52 8.42 -20.54
CA PRO A 191 -6.96 8.22 -20.75
C PRO A 191 -7.67 7.57 -19.56
N TRP A 192 -7.02 7.49 -18.39
CA TRP A 192 -7.52 6.77 -17.23
C TRP A 192 -8.03 7.72 -16.17
N TYR A 193 -9.19 7.36 -15.57
CA TYR A 193 -9.84 8.04 -14.45
C TYR A 193 -10.08 7.05 -13.33
N LEU A 194 -9.91 7.47 -12.09
CA LEU A 194 -10.39 6.73 -10.90
C LEU A 194 -11.85 7.06 -10.70
N TRP A 195 -12.62 6.08 -10.31
CA TRP A 195 -13.99 6.29 -9.88
C TRP A 195 -14.22 5.62 -8.54
N ARG A 196 -15.13 6.22 -7.77
CA ARG A 196 -15.49 5.75 -6.44
C ARG A 196 -16.97 5.96 -6.23
N GLU A 197 -17.69 4.91 -5.88
CA GLU A 197 -19.09 4.96 -5.49
C GLU A 197 -19.20 4.69 -4.00
N ASN A 198 -19.94 5.55 -3.29
CA ASN A 198 -20.31 5.36 -1.89
C ASN A 198 -21.82 5.12 -1.87
N PHE A 199 -22.24 3.95 -1.44
CA PHE A 199 -23.66 3.60 -1.30
C PHE A 199 -24.16 3.91 0.10
#